data_ad24f6e00088415fa749bd3c929c90c9
#
_entry.id   ad24f6e00088415fa749bd3c929c90c9
#
_cell.length_a   1.000
_cell.length_b   1.000
_cell.length_c   1.000
_cell.angle_alpha   90.00
_cell.angle_beta   90.00
_cell.angle_gamma   90.00
#
_symmetry.space_group_name_H-M   'P 1'
#
loop_
_entity.id
_entity.type
_entity.pdbx_description
1 polymer ?
#
loop_
_entity_poly.entity_id
_entity_poly.type
_entity_poly.pdbx_seq_one_letter_code
_entity_poly.pdbx_strand_id
1 'polypeptide(L)'
;MGCRDFFQANIENNERCKVLQEVDAKEQVAWESESASEHSPGFASPDETLSRQVLNPHHFDPVSGTISPNFFDDASNKGASVNRLAHITIGHLRHNAQLRVDESNVTPPATGPRTLIGYTTLTVGEVRSIFADTTPPRRALGVYDTARHDDKSHADICQLVSGKKLGKSVRTQLFLIAKTRLVRFT
;
A
#
# COMPACT_ATOMS: atom_id res chain seq x y z
N MET A 1 -20.60 11.69 0.73
CA MET A 1 -19.91 10.70 1.61
C MET A 1 -18.50 11.20 1.75
N GLY A 2 -17.97 11.36 2.97
CA GLY A 2 -16.59 11.78 3.20
C GLY A 2 -15.61 10.61 3.11
N CYS A 3 -14.30 10.91 3.11
CA CYS A 3 -13.24 9.91 3.07
C CYS A 3 -13.39 8.83 4.16
N ARG A 4 -13.56 9.26 5.41
CA ARG A 4 -13.71 8.36 6.56
C ARG A 4 -14.92 7.44 6.42
N ASP A 5 -16.08 7.99 6.05
CA ASP A 5 -17.30 7.20 5.89
C ASP A 5 -17.12 6.12 4.82
N PHE A 6 -16.45 6.48 3.70
CA PHE A 6 -16.15 5.54 2.63
C PHE A 6 -15.26 4.38 3.11
N PHE A 7 -14.13 4.68 3.76
CA PHE A 7 -13.20 3.64 4.20
C PHE A 7 -13.79 2.79 5.33
N GLN A 8 -14.57 3.38 6.23
CA GLN A 8 -15.27 2.65 7.28
C GLN A 8 -16.33 1.70 6.72
N ALA A 9 -17.15 2.16 5.77
CA ALA A 9 -18.16 1.32 5.10
C ALA A 9 -17.55 0.17 4.29
N ASN A 10 -16.31 0.31 3.84
CA ASN A 10 -15.59 -0.67 3.01
C ASN A 10 -14.42 -1.35 3.74
N ILE A 11 -14.36 -1.33 5.07
CA ILE A 11 -13.20 -1.85 5.82
C ILE A 11 -12.92 -3.33 5.54
N GLU A 12 -13.97 -4.15 5.46
CA GLU A 12 -13.89 -5.58 5.17
C GLU A 12 -13.99 -5.92 3.67
N ASN A 13 -14.15 -4.91 2.82
CA ASN A 13 -14.32 -5.12 1.39
C ASN A 13 -12.96 -5.36 0.72
N ASN A 14 -12.71 -6.59 0.30
CA ASN A 14 -11.49 -6.97 -0.42
C ASN A 14 -11.37 -6.35 -1.82
N GLU A 15 -12.41 -5.68 -2.32
CA GLU A 15 -12.44 -4.97 -3.61
C GLU A 15 -12.68 -3.47 -3.44
N ARG A 16 -12.40 -2.89 -2.25
CA ARG A 16 -12.69 -1.48 -1.96
C ARG A 16 -12.05 -0.50 -2.94
N CYS A 17 -10.90 -0.81 -3.54
CA CYS A 17 -10.29 0.04 -4.55
C CYS A 17 -11.10 0.07 -5.85
N LYS A 18 -11.85 -1.00 -6.17
CA LYS A 18 -12.77 -0.98 -7.31
C LYS A 18 -13.97 -0.06 -7.04
N VAL A 19 -14.50 -0.08 -5.80
CA VAL A 19 -15.56 0.85 -5.39
C VAL A 19 -15.03 2.29 -5.36
N LEU A 20 -13.79 2.50 -4.90
CA LEU A 20 -13.13 3.80 -4.92
C LEU A 20 -12.98 4.36 -6.35
N GLN A 21 -12.75 3.51 -7.35
CA GLN A 21 -12.63 3.92 -8.75
C GLN A 21 -13.95 4.49 -9.34
N GLU A 22 -15.09 4.19 -8.73
CA GLU A 22 -16.40 4.76 -9.11
C GLU A 22 -16.66 6.14 -8.48
N VAL A 23 -15.86 6.56 -7.52
CA VAL A 23 -15.93 7.90 -6.91
C VAL A 23 -15.36 8.93 -7.88
N ASP A 24 -15.92 10.15 -7.87
CA ASP A 24 -15.40 11.24 -8.70
C ASP A 24 -13.92 11.48 -8.49
N ALA A 25 -13.19 11.72 -9.57
CA ALA A 25 -11.73 11.85 -9.55
C ALA A 25 -11.23 13.02 -8.67
N LYS A 26 -12.00 14.11 -8.57
CA LYS A 26 -11.64 15.25 -7.73
C LYS A 26 -11.86 14.91 -6.26
N GLU A 27 -12.93 14.16 -5.94
CA GLU A 27 -13.16 13.67 -4.58
C GLU A 27 -12.08 12.69 -4.14
N GLN A 28 -11.69 11.72 -5.01
CA GLN A 28 -10.59 10.79 -4.71
C GLN A 28 -9.31 11.56 -4.29
N VAL A 29 -8.99 12.64 -5.02
CA VAL A 29 -7.80 13.46 -4.72
C VAL A 29 -8.00 14.32 -3.47
N ALA A 30 -9.19 14.90 -3.28
CA ALA A 30 -9.51 15.71 -2.10
C ALA A 30 -9.43 14.89 -0.81
N TRP A 31 -9.88 13.64 -0.83
CA TRP A 31 -9.83 12.72 0.31
C TRP A 31 -8.41 12.39 0.80
N GLU A 32 -7.38 12.57 -0.03
CA GLU A 32 -5.99 12.41 0.42
C GLU A 32 -5.53 13.50 1.39
N SER A 33 -6.28 14.61 1.49
CA SER A 33 -6.09 15.68 2.49
C SER A 33 -6.93 15.46 3.74
N GLU A 34 -7.74 14.41 3.75
CA GLU A 34 -8.59 14.02 4.86
C GLU A 34 -8.01 12.77 5.54
N SER A 35 -8.43 12.53 6.76
CA SER A 35 -8.13 11.26 7.43
C SER A 35 -9.17 10.21 7.08
N ALA A 36 -8.73 9.04 6.63
CA ALA A 36 -9.59 7.90 6.35
C ALA A 36 -9.96 7.09 7.60
N SER A 37 -9.39 7.43 8.77
CA SER A 37 -9.60 6.72 10.03
C SER A 37 -9.70 7.67 11.22
N GLU A 38 -10.48 7.29 12.23
CA GLU A 38 -10.52 8.00 13.53
C GLU A 38 -9.23 7.84 14.35
N HIS A 39 -8.42 6.81 14.04
CA HIS A 39 -7.15 6.53 14.71
C HIS A 39 -5.96 7.24 14.05
N SER A 40 -6.23 8.03 13.03
CA SER A 40 -5.24 8.70 12.22
C SER A 40 -4.42 9.74 12.99
N PRO A 41 -3.09 9.78 12.80
CA PRO A 41 -2.26 10.88 13.25
C PRO A 41 -2.36 12.12 12.33
N GLY A 42 -3.19 12.10 11.29
CA GLY A 42 -3.34 13.14 10.27
C GLY A 42 -3.11 12.60 8.85
N PHE A 43 -3.49 13.35 7.83
CA PHE A 43 -3.29 12.96 6.44
C PHE A 43 -1.81 12.73 6.10
N ALA A 44 -1.55 11.86 5.11
CA ALA A 44 -0.19 11.55 4.70
C ALA A 44 0.41 12.69 3.85
N SER A 45 1.47 13.35 4.37
CA SER A 45 2.19 14.42 3.67
C SER A 45 3.01 13.88 2.49
N PRO A 46 3.19 14.65 1.39
CA PRO A 46 4.01 14.23 0.26
C PRO A 46 5.45 13.81 0.62
N ASP A 47 6.03 14.42 1.65
CA ASP A 47 7.41 14.16 2.09
C ASP A 47 7.54 12.91 2.97
N GLU A 48 6.42 12.35 3.43
CA GLU A 48 6.47 11.17 4.28
C GLU A 48 6.98 9.95 3.53
N THR A 49 7.82 9.19 4.22
CA THR A 49 8.30 7.89 3.74
C THR A 49 7.34 6.79 4.18
N LEU A 50 6.90 6.03 3.21
CA LEU A 50 6.12 4.80 3.36
C LEU A 50 7.06 3.60 3.34
N SER A 51 6.77 2.60 4.15
CA SER A 51 7.44 1.29 4.09
C SER A 51 6.43 0.19 3.79
N ARG A 52 6.82 -0.78 2.96
CA ARG A 52 6.05 -1.99 2.70
C ARG A 52 6.89 -3.21 3.00
N GLN A 53 6.35 -4.11 3.81
CA GLN A 53 7.02 -5.35 4.24
C GLN A 53 7.21 -6.29 3.06
N VAL A 54 8.39 -6.94 3.01
CA VAL A 54 8.76 -7.91 1.97
C VAL A 54 8.83 -9.30 2.58
N LEU A 55 7.93 -10.17 2.12
CA LEU A 55 7.78 -11.55 2.58
C LEU A 55 8.21 -12.52 1.47
N ASN A 56 8.99 -13.53 1.81
CA ASN A 56 9.29 -14.66 0.92
C ASN A 56 8.32 -15.81 1.24
N PRO A 57 7.77 -16.53 0.24
CA PRO A 57 7.98 -16.40 -1.20
C PRO A 57 7.07 -15.38 -1.90
N HIS A 58 6.15 -14.75 -1.18
CA HIS A 58 5.06 -13.97 -1.80
C HIS A 58 5.52 -12.67 -2.48
N HIS A 59 6.44 -11.94 -1.84
CA HIS A 59 6.88 -10.61 -2.27
C HIS A 59 8.33 -10.56 -2.76
N PHE A 60 9.10 -11.62 -2.51
CA PHE A 60 10.52 -11.67 -2.79
C PHE A 60 10.82 -12.59 -3.96
N ASP A 61 11.68 -12.14 -4.87
CA ASP A 61 12.22 -12.96 -5.94
C ASP A 61 13.67 -13.36 -5.59
N PRO A 62 13.92 -14.64 -5.26
CA PRO A 62 15.25 -15.09 -4.86
C PRO A 62 16.26 -15.07 -6.02
N VAL A 63 15.79 -15.08 -7.28
CA VAL A 63 16.68 -15.06 -8.45
C VAL A 63 17.26 -13.66 -8.65
N SER A 64 16.43 -12.63 -8.58
CA SER A 64 16.88 -11.24 -8.69
C SER A 64 17.38 -10.64 -7.35
N GLY A 65 17.09 -11.32 -6.23
CA GLY A 65 17.46 -10.84 -4.90
C GLY A 65 16.68 -9.61 -4.42
N THR A 66 15.58 -9.27 -5.07
CA THR A 66 14.75 -8.10 -4.76
C THR A 66 13.26 -8.44 -4.69
N ILE A 67 12.38 -7.43 -4.65
CA ILE A 67 10.93 -7.62 -4.65
C ILE A 67 10.46 -8.20 -5.99
N SER A 68 9.37 -8.97 -5.95
CA SER A 68 8.74 -9.55 -7.13
C SER A 68 7.86 -8.53 -7.88
N PRO A 69 7.65 -8.69 -9.21
CA PRO A 69 6.85 -7.74 -10.01
C PRO A 69 5.39 -7.57 -9.56
N ASN A 70 4.83 -8.56 -8.85
CA ASN A 70 3.46 -8.54 -8.31
C ASN A 70 3.35 -7.92 -6.91
N PHE A 71 4.43 -7.33 -6.41
CA PHE A 71 4.54 -6.80 -5.04
C PHE A 71 3.42 -5.80 -4.68
N PHE A 72 2.84 -5.11 -5.65
CA PHE A 72 1.77 -4.12 -5.46
C PHE A 72 0.42 -4.54 -6.07
N ASP A 73 0.20 -5.82 -6.34
CA ASP A 73 -1.04 -6.25 -7.02
C ASP A 73 -2.30 -6.00 -6.20
N ASP A 74 -2.21 -6.01 -4.88
CA ASP A 74 -3.30 -5.69 -3.96
C ASP A 74 -3.74 -4.21 -4.00
N ALA A 75 -2.90 -3.30 -4.53
CA ALA A 75 -3.28 -1.90 -4.75
C ALA A 75 -4.52 -1.74 -5.64
N SER A 76 -4.81 -2.72 -6.51
CA SER A 76 -5.99 -2.73 -7.37
C SER A 76 -7.27 -3.25 -6.71
N ASN A 77 -7.15 -3.91 -5.56
CA ASN A 77 -8.26 -4.60 -4.89
C ASN A 77 -8.58 -3.96 -3.54
N LYS A 78 -7.90 -4.38 -2.49
CA LYS A 78 -8.12 -3.88 -1.13
C LYS A 78 -7.21 -2.72 -0.71
N GLY A 79 -6.26 -2.33 -1.56
CA GLY A 79 -5.17 -1.41 -1.25
C GLY A 79 -3.88 -2.14 -0.84
N ALA A 80 -2.75 -1.61 -1.27
CA ALA A 80 -1.46 -2.11 -0.85
C ALA A 80 -1.10 -1.50 0.52
N SER A 81 -1.17 -2.33 1.56
CA SER A 81 -0.87 -1.90 2.94
C SER A 81 0.58 -1.48 3.09
N VAL A 82 0.78 -0.31 3.69
CA VAL A 82 2.07 0.30 3.99
C VAL A 82 2.07 0.87 5.40
N ASN A 83 3.26 1.16 5.93
CA ASN A 83 3.39 1.90 7.20
C ASN A 83 4.08 3.23 6.93
N ARG A 84 3.60 4.30 7.55
CA ARG A 84 4.15 5.65 7.55
C ARG A 84 5.31 5.69 8.56
N LEU A 85 6.56 5.80 8.08
CA LEU A 85 7.75 5.72 8.95
C LEU A 85 7.85 6.89 9.94
N ALA A 86 7.12 7.97 9.74
CA ALA A 86 7.00 9.05 10.72
C ALA A 86 6.26 8.64 12.01
N HIS A 87 5.48 7.56 11.96
CA HIS A 87 4.60 7.13 13.07
C HIS A 87 4.93 5.74 13.60
N ILE A 88 6.04 5.13 13.18
CA ILE A 88 6.50 3.81 13.67
C ILE A 88 8.02 3.74 13.69
N THR A 89 8.59 3.14 14.70
CA THR A 89 10.03 2.82 14.71
C THR A 89 10.31 1.57 13.87
N ILE A 90 11.53 1.44 13.35
CA ILE A 90 11.95 0.23 12.59
C ILE A 90 11.85 -1.03 13.44
N GLY A 91 12.13 -0.93 14.74
CA GLY A 91 11.97 -2.06 15.67
C GLY A 91 10.51 -2.53 15.77
N HIS A 92 9.55 -1.60 15.93
CA HIS A 92 8.12 -1.92 15.94
C HIS A 92 7.63 -2.39 14.57
N LEU A 93 8.09 -1.80 13.47
CA LEU A 93 7.77 -2.26 12.12
C LEU A 93 8.16 -3.73 11.93
N ARG A 94 9.40 -4.10 12.32
CA ARG A 94 9.90 -5.48 12.27
C ARG A 94 9.07 -6.41 13.17
N HIS A 95 8.81 -6.00 14.41
CA HIS A 95 8.02 -6.79 15.35
C HIS A 95 6.62 -7.08 14.82
N ASN A 96 5.89 -6.05 14.38
CA ASN A 96 4.55 -6.20 13.83
C ASN A 96 4.54 -7.06 12.56
N ALA A 97 5.58 -6.91 11.71
CA ALA A 97 5.73 -7.74 10.53
C ALA A 97 5.96 -9.21 10.87
N GLN A 98 6.77 -9.50 11.90
CA GLN A 98 7.03 -10.86 12.35
C GLN A 98 5.78 -11.51 12.93
N LEU A 99 5.02 -10.80 13.77
CA LEU A 99 3.74 -11.30 14.31
C LEU A 99 2.79 -11.75 13.19
N ARG A 100 2.64 -10.94 12.13
CA ARG A 100 1.79 -11.28 10.97
C ARG A 100 2.32 -12.50 10.20
N VAL A 101 3.64 -12.67 10.13
CA VAL A 101 4.26 -13.86 9.54
C VAL A 101 3.95 -15.09 10.37
N ASP A 102 4.12 -15.00 11.69
CA ASP A 102 3.87 -16.10 12.62
C ASP A 102 2.39 -16.54 12.59
N GLU A 103 1.45 -15.58 12.62
CA GLU A 103 0.02 -15.84 12.45
C GLU A 103 -0.30 -16.51 11.12
N SER A 104 0.28 -16.01 10.02
CA SER A 104 0.09 -16.60 8.68
C SER A 104 0.65 -18.01 8.59
N ASN A 105 1.65 -18.36 9.37
CA ASN A 105 2.31 -19.67 9.37
C ASN A 105 1.63 -20.69 10.30
N VAL A 106 0.68 -20.29 11.12
CA VAL A 106 -0.20 -21.25 11.86
C VAL A 106 -0.94 -22.15 10.88
N THR A 107 -1.43 -21.57 9.76
CA THR A 107 -1.99 -22.32 8.63
C THR A 107 -1.31 -21.82 7.36
N PRO A 108 -0.16 -22.40 6.99
CA PRO A 108 0.66 -21.89 5.89
C PRO A 108 -0.12 -21.87 4.58
N PRO A 109 0.08 -20.83 3.75
CA PRO A 109 -0.50 -20.79 2.40
C PRO A 109 0.07 -21.93 1.52
N ALA A 110 -0.62 -22.26 0.45
CA ALA A 110 -0.21 -23.31 -0.50
C ALA A 110 1.20 -23.07 -1.09
N THR A 111 1.66 -21.83 -1.11
CA THR A 111 3.01 -21.43 -1.55
C THR A 111 4.12 -21.73 -0.52
N GLY A 112 3.76 -22.27 0.64
CA GLY A 112 4.65 -22.59 1.74
C GLY A 112 4.71 -21.51 2.83
N PRO A 113 5.44 -21.79 3.93
CA PRO A 113 5.60 -20.87 5.04
C PRO A 113 6.24 -19.55 4.58
N ARG A 114 5.79 -18.45 5.18
CA ARG A 114 6.33 -17.12 4.93
C ARG A 114 7.52 -16.84 5.83
N THR A 115 8.49 -16.08 5.30
CA THR A 115 9.59 -15.51 6.08
C THR A 115 9.68 -14.02 5.82
N LEU A 116 10.02 -13.26 6.86
CA LEU A 116 10.23 -11.82 6.75
C LEU A 116 11.63 -11.54 6.20
N ILE A 117 11.71 -10.85 5.07
CA ILE A 117 12.99 -10.46 4.45
C ILE A 117 13.42 -9.06 4.90
N GLY A 118 12.48 -8.11 4.91
CA GLY A 118 12.76 -6.72 5.17
C GLY A 118 11.59 -5.82 4.76
N TYR A 119 11.92 -4.63 4.32
CA TYR A 119 10.94 -3.68 3.79
C TYR A 119 11.53 -2.90 2.61
N THR A 120 10.67 -2.34 1.77
CA THR A 120 11.06 -1.35 0.77
C THR A 120 10.40 -0.01 1.07
N THR A 121 10.93 1.07 0.52
CA THR A 121 10.44 2.43 0.79
C THR A 121 9.98 3.15 -0.47
N LEU A 122 9.02 4.06 -0.28
CA LEU A 122 8.49 5.01 -1.25
C LEU A 122 8.19 6.31 -0.50
N THR A 123 8.18 7.45 -1.17
CA THR A 123 7.53 8.64 -0.60
C THR A 123 6.08 8.72 -1.07
N VAL A 124 5.24 9.37 -0.26
CA VAL A 124 3.85 9.66 -0.64
C VAL A 124 3.79 10.46 -1.95
N GLY A 125 4.71 11.43 -2.10
CA GLY A 125 4.82 12.25 -3.30
C GLY A 125 5.15 11.44 -4.56
N GLU A 126 6.06 10.46 -4.46
CA GLU A 126 6.37 9.55 -5.58
C GLU A 126 5.15 8.73 -6.00
N VAL A 127 4.42 8.18 -5.04
CA VAL A 127 3.18 7.44 -5.33
C VAL A 127 2.17 8.34 -6.04
N ARG A 128 1.95 9.54 -5.52
CA ARG A 128 1.00 10.53 -6.06
C ARG A 128 1.43 11.13 -7.40
N SER A 129 2.70 11.05 -7.75
CA SER A 129 3.23 11.52 -9.06
C SER A 129 3.00 10.53 -10.20
N ILE A 130 2.48 9.34 -9.92
CA ILE A 130 2.16 8.35 -10.94
C ILE A 130 0.80 8.71 -11.57
N PHE A 131 0.83 9.03 -12.87
CA PHE A 131 -0.34 9.32 -13.67
C PHE A 131 -0.64 8.18 -14.64
N ALA A 132 -1.91 7.97 -14.88
CA ALA A 132 -2.40 7.06 -15.90
C ALA A 132 -2.32 7.73 -17.28
N ASP A 133 -2.04 6.93 -18.30
CA ASP A 133 -2.07 7.34 -19.71
C ASP A 133 -3.53 7.44 -20.17
N THR A 134 -4.18 8.53 -19.79
CA THR A 134 -5.55 8.90 -20.14
C THR A 134 -5.58 10.33 -20.70
N THR A 135 -6.64 10.70 -21.40
CA THR A 135 -6.81 12.07 -21.93
C THR A 135 -8.03 12.73 -21.31
N PRO A 136 -7.88 13.74 -20.41
CA PRO A 136 -6.59 14.24 -19.88
C PRO A 136 -5.90 13.23 -18.95
N PRO A 137 -4.57 13.40 -18.68
CA PRO A 137 -3.86 12.58 -17.70
C PRO A 137 -4.52 12.64 -16.34
N ARG A 138 -4.65 11.48 -15.67
CA ARG A 138 -5.34 11.35 -14.41
C ARG A 138 -4.41 10.71 -13.37
N ARG A 139 -4.43 11.20 -12.13
CA ARG A 139 -3.70 10.54 -11.04
C ARG A 139 -4.13 9.08 -10.95
N ALA A 140 -3.16 8.18 -10.89
CA ALA A 140 -3.40 6.75 -10.99
C ALA A 140 -3.44 6.06 -9.65
N LEU A 141 -2.77 6.63 -8.62
CA LEU A 141 -2.66 6.08 -7.27
C LEU A 141 -2.94 7.17 -6.24
N GLY A 142 -3.61 6.79 -5.15
CA GLY A 142 -3.80 7.60 -3.95
C GLY A 142 -3.19 6.91 -2.74
N VAL A 143 -2.81 7.71 -1.74
CA VAL A 143 -2.34 7.24 -0.43
C VAL A 143 -3.32 7.74 0.63
N TYR A 144 -4.00 6.80 1.27
CA TYR A 144 -5.01 7.08 2.29
C TYR A 144 -4.55 6.61 3.65
N ASP A 145 -4.70 7.47 4.64
CA ASP A 145 -4.37 7.19 6.02
C ASP A 145 -5.47 6.33 6.64
N THR A 146 -5.30 5.03 6.52
CA THR A 146 -6.22 3.99 7.03
C THR A 146 -5.73 3.43 8.37
N ALA A 147 -5.19 4.29 9.22
CA ALA A 147 -4.67 3.94 10.54
C ALA A 147 -5.64 3.07 11.32
N ARG A 148 -5.10 2.14 12.12
CA ARG A 148 -5.86 1.20 12.94
C ARG A 148 -5.68 1.53 14.41
N HIS A 149 -6.55 1.03 15.26
CA HIS A 149 -6.46 1.19 16.71
C HIS A 149 -5.08 0.76 17.23
N ASP A 150 -4.58 -0.36 16.74
CA ASP A 150 -3.31 -1.01 17.13
C ASP A 150 -2.11 -0.63 16.23
N ASP A 151 -2.36 0.03 15.10
CA ASP A 151 -1.31 0.45 14.14
C ASP A 151 -1.64 1.82 13.55
N LYS A 152 -1.27 2.88 14.26
CA LYS A 152 -1.49 4.28 13.82
C LYS A 152 -0.65 4.66 12.60
N SER A 153 0.36 3.88 12.27
CA SER A 153 1.20 4.11 11.08
C SER A 153 0.61 3.55 9.79
N HIS A 154 -0.46 2.73 9.88
CA HIS A 154 -1.02 2.05 8.73
C HIS A 154 -1.64 3.04 7.73
N ALA A 155 -1.32 2.84 6.46
CA ALA A 155 -1.92 3.52 5.31
C ALA A 155 -2.08 2.52 4.15
N ASP A 156 -2.89 2.88 3.17
CA ASP A 156 -3.09 2.09 1.96
C ASP A 156 -2.76 2.89 0.70
N ILE A 157 -2.02 2.26 -0.21
CA ILE A 157 -1.86 2.74 -1.58
C ILE A 157 -2.99 2.13 -2.40
N CYS A 158 -3.91 2.95 -2.92
CA CYS A 158 -5.06 2.53 -3.69
C CYS A 158 -4.94 2.94 -5.15
N GLN A 159 -5.24 2.02 -6.07
CA GLN A 159 -5.37 2.33 -7.49
C GLN A 159 -6.68 3.07 -7.74
N LEU A 160 -6.59 4.26 -8.37
CA LEU A 160 -7.71 5.18 -8.63
C LEU A 160 -8.29 5.05 -10.04
N VAL A 161 -7.65 4.28 -10.90
CA VAL A 161 -8.06 4.12 -12.30
C VAL A 161 -8.47 2.69 -12.60
N SER A 162 -9.51 2.53 -13.38
CA SER A 162 -10.02 1.22 -13.82
C SER A 162 -9.30 0.72 -15.08
N GLY A 163 -9.49 -0.58 -15.36
CA GLY A 163 -8.95 -1.21 -16.56
C GLY A 163 -7.67 -2.01 -16.32
N LYS A 164 -7.69 -3.28 -16.76
CA LYS A 164 -6.61 -4.25 -16.50
C LYS A 164 -5.24 -3.80 -17.02
N LYS A 165 -5.18 -3.33 -18.28
CA LYS A 165 -3.92 -2.91 -18.92
C LYS A 165 -3.34 -1.68 -18.23
N LEU A 166 -4.19 -0.68 -17.98
CA LEU A 166 -3.81 0.58 -17.33
C LEU A 166 -3.33 0.33 -15.90
N GLY A 167 -4.08 -0.43 -15.12
CA GLY A 167 -3.71 -0.78 -13.75
C GLY A 167 -2.39 -1.56 -13.67
N LYS A 168 -2.12 -2.48 -14.61
CA LYS A 168 -0.83 -3.17 -14.67
C LYS A 168 0.32 -2.19 -14.93
N SER A 169 0.16 -1.25 -15.86
CA SER A 169 1.18 -0.24 -16.17
C SER A 169 1.50 0.62 -14.94
N VAL A 170 0.47 1.06 -14.21
CA VAL A 170 0.60 1.86 -12.99
C VAL A 170 1.36 1.11 -11.89
N ARG A 171 0.99 -0.14 -11.61
CA ARG A 171 1.70 -0.96 -10.61
C ARG A 171 3.13 -1.29 -11.01
N THR A 172 3.40 -1.43 -12.31
CA THR A 172 4.78 -1.59 -12.82
C THR A 172 5.63 -0.35 -12.52
N GLN A 173 5.10 0.87 -12.67
CA GLN A 173 5.82 2.09 -12.31
C GLN A 173 6.15 2.10 -10.81
N LEU A 174 5.17 1.78 -9.96
CA LEU A 174 5.37 1.68 -8.51
C LEU A 174 6.45 0.65 -8.15
N PHE A 175 6.40 -0.53 -8.78
CA PHE A 175 7.43 -1.56 -8.62
C PHE A 175 8.82 -1.05 -9.03
N LEU A 176 8.96 -0.36 -10.16
CA LEU A 176 10.25 0.14 -10.64
C LEU A 176 10.90 1.15 -9.67
N ILE A 177 10.10 1.96 -8.98
CA ILE A 177 10.59 2.87 -7.93
C ILE A 177 11.07 2.06 -6.72
N ALA A 178 10.29 1.08 -6.27
CA ALA A 178 10.54 0.36 -5.04
C ALA A 178 11.64 -0.71 -5.12
N LYS A 179 11.84 -1.34 -6.31
CA LYS A 179 12.70 -2.53 -6.45
C LYS A 179 14.16 -2.36 -6.04
N THR A 180 14.68 -1.13 -6.11
CA THR A 180 16.07 -0.82 -5.74
C THR A 180 16.24 -0.38 -4.29
N ARG A 181 15.12 -0.34 -3.52
CA ARG A 181 15.08 0.23 -2.16
C ARG A 181 14.80 -0.81 -1.08
N LEU A 182 15.09 -2.08 -1.36
CA LEU A 182 14.95 -3.13 -0.36
C LEU A 182 15.97 -2.97 0.75
N VAL A 183 15.48 -2.80 1.98
CA VAL A 183 16.26 -2.83 3.22
C VAL A 183 15.98 -4.15 3.92
N ARG A 184 17.00 -4.97 4.12
CA ARG A 184 16.88 -6.26 4.83
C ARG A 184 16.91 -6.02 6.33
N PHE A 185 16.07 -6.75 7.06
CA PHE A 185 16.23 -6.84 8.50
C PHE A 185 17.46 -7.74 8.82
N THR A 186 18.32 -7.20 9.61
CA THR A 186 19.49 -7.90 10.17
C THR A 186 19.14 -8.61 11.48
#